data_5b831c2a3aaa7d06a9b15a1c28fdd24c
#
_entry.id   5b831c2a3aaa7d06a9b15a1c28fdd24c
#
_cell.length_a   1.000
_cell.length_b   1.000
_cell.length_c   1.000
_cell.angle_alpha   90.00
_cell.angle_beta   90.00
_cell.angle_gamma   90.00
#
_symmetry.space_group_name_H-M   'P 1'
#
loop_
_entity.id
_entity.type
_entity.pdbx_description
1 polymer ?
#
loop_
_entity_poly.entity_id
_entity_poly.type
_entity_poly.pdbx_seq_one_letter_code
_entity_poly.pdbx_strand_id
1 'polypeptide(L)'
;MSADGPIDLTIVVPLFNEEESLEPLCEQVEAALSGQGLTFEVVFVDDGSTDGSFEVLARLSGSYGWLRAVRFRRNYRKAAALALGFKEARGRLVATLDADLQDDPAEIPNLLVALEAEGGRDLVSGWKRKRRDPLTKTLPSKLFNLITSAVSGIRLHDFNCGLKLYRREVVEEALPYLYGELYRFLPAIAHWAGYRVAELPVTHHPRRFGRSKFGTRRLLNGLLDLLSITFVVRFMSTPMHLFGSLGLLSTMAGGAIGAYITNLWWQTGTIQNRHPLLMLAILLIIVGFQLFSTGLLGDMLASLHQRGGRTPPVRDRIGPAAAPREDPPADER
;
A
#
# COMPACT_ATOMS: atom_id res chain seq x y z
N MET A 1 -34.52 1.65 -5.13
CA MET A 1 -34.23 1.14 -3.77
C MET A 1 -33.53 2.28 -3.03
N SER A 2 -34.06 2.70 -1.87
CA SER A 2 -33.62 3.87 -1.11
C SER A 2 -32.19 3.68 -0.57
N ALA A 3 -31.32 4.69 -0.78
CA ALA A 3 -29.87 4.63 -0.52
C ALA A 3 -29.47 4.74 0.98
N ASP A 4 -30.37 4.47 1.93
CA ASP A 4 -30.18 4.75 3.36
C ASP A 4 -29.98 3.52 4.26
N GLY A 5 -29.81 2.33 3.68
CA GLY A 5 -29.51 1.11 4.45
C GLY A 5 -27.98 0.92 4.64
N PRO A 6 -27.57 0.07 5.63
CA PRO A 6 -26.17 -0.31 5.78
C PRO A 6 -25.66 -0.98 4.52
N ILE A 7 -24.52 -0.52 4.01
CA ILE A 7 -23.86 -1.11 2.82
C ILE A 7 -22.96 -2.25 3.28
N ASP A 8 -23.15 -3.44 2.69
CA ASP A 8 -22.32 -4.60 2.99
C ASP A 8 -20.95 -4.52 2.34
N LEU A 9 -20.90 -4.14 1.05
CA LEU A 9 -19.69 -4.15 0.25
C LEU A 9 -19.50 -2.84 -0.50
N THR A 10 -18.33 -2.23 -0.39
CA THR A 10 -17.86 -1.17 -1.29
C THR A 10 -16.78 -1.73 -2.21
N ILE A 11 -16.93 -1.57 -3.52
CA ILE A 11 -15.88 -1.88 -4.49
C ILE A 11 -15.20 -0.56 -4.88
N VAL A 12 -13.90 -0.46 -4.65
CA VAL A 12 -13.07 0.69 -5.01
C VAL A 12 -12.36 0.41 -6.33
N VAL A 13 -12.63 1.23 -7.33
CA VAL A 13 -12.09 1.09 -8.69
C VAL A 13 -11.29 2.34 -9.06
N PRO A 14 -9.95 2.32 -8.87
CA PRO A 14 -9.10 3.39 -9.39
C PRO A 14 -8.96 3.29 -10.90
N LEU A 15 -9.07 4.42 -11.59
CA LEU A 15 -8.94 4.47 -13.05
C LEU A 15 -8.16 5.70 -13.54
N PHE A 16 -7.58 5.57 -14.73
CA PHE A 16 -6.95 6.68 -15.48
C PHE A 16 -6.91 6.34 -16.96
N ASN A 17 -7.71 7.06 -17.78
CA ASN A 17 -7.87 6.85 -19.21
C ASN A 17 -8.29 5.39 -19.51
N GLU A 18 -9.50 5.03 -19.12
CA GLU A 18 -10.09 3.70 -19.25
C GLU A 18 -11.53 3.78 -19.84
N GLU A 19 -11.81 4.77 -20.68
CA GLU A 19 -13.12 5.08 -21.26
C GLU A 19 -13.83 3.86 -21.84
N GLU A 20 -13.08 3.01 -22.60
CA GLU A 20 -13.62 1.84 -23.32
C GLU A 20 -13.96 0.67 -22.39
N SER A 21 -13.39 0.62 -21.18
CA SER A 21 -13.54 -0.52 -20.26
C SER A 21 -14.64 -0.32 -19.22
N LEU A 22 -15.10 0.91 -18.99
CA LEU A 22 -16.00 1.23 -17.87
C LEU A 22 -17.40 0.63 -18.03
N GLU A 23 -18.00 0.70 -19.21
CA GLU A 23 -19.34 0.15 -19.46
C GLU A 23 -19.35 -1.38 -19.32
N PRO A 24 -18.45 -2.14 -19.99
CA PRO A 24 -18.34 -3.58 -19.75
C PRO A 24 -18.03 -3.96 -18.29
N LEU A 25 -17.27 -3.14 -17.57
CA LEU A 25 -16.98 -3.39 -16.17
C LEU A 25 -18.24 -3.25 -15.29
N CYS A 26 -19.04 -2.22 -15.51
CA CYS A 26 -20.32 -2.05 -14.81
C CYS A 26 -21.27 -3.22 -15.06
N GLU A 27 -21.38 -3.69 -16.31
CA GLU A 27 -22.16 -4.87 -16.66
C GLU A 27 -21.69 -6.13 -15.93
N GLN A 28 -20.38 -6.37 -15.87
CA GLN A 28 -19.79 -7.52 -15.18
C GLN A 28 -20.00 -7.44 -13.66
N VAL A 29 -19.87 -6.28 -13.06
CA VAL A 29 -20.12 -6.09 -11.62
C VAL A 29 -21.59 -6.32 -11.29
N GLU A 30 -22.50 -5.77 -12.09
CA GLU A 30 -23.95 -5.99 -11.94
C GLU A 30 -24.25 -7.48 -12.02
N ALA A 31 -23.76 -8.17 -13.06
CA ALA A 31 -23.99 -9.61 -13.24
C ALA A 31 -23.41 -10.47 -12.12
N ALA A 32 -22.26 -10.09 -11.55
CA ALA A 32 -21.59 -10.83 -10.50
C ALA A 32 -22.27 -10.70 -9.13
N LEU A 33 -22.87 -9.54 -8.84
CA LEU A 33 -23.40 -9.22 -7.50
C LEU A 33 -24.93 -9.20 -7.44
N SER A 34 -25.62 -9.02 -8.56
CA SER A 34 -27.08 -9.09 -8.60
C SER A 34 -27.54 -10.47 -8.16
N GLY A 35 -28.44 -10.51 -7.17
CA GLY A 35 -28.98 -11.78 -6.65
C GLY A 35 -28.16 -12.40 -5.50
N GLN A 36 -27.04 -11.83 -5.08
CA GLN A 36 -26.24 -12.32 -3.94
C GLN A 36 -26.85 -11.92 -2.57
N GLY A 37 -27.94 -11.16 -2.55
CA GLY A 37 -28.56 -10.69 -1.30
C GLY A 37 -27.71 -9.68 -0.52
N LEU A 38 -26.71 -9.08 -1.16
CA LEU A 38 -25.81 -8.08 -0.58
C LEU A 38 -26.19 -6.66 -1.06
N THR A 39 -26.13 -5.71 -0.15
CA THR A 39 -26.17 -4.29 -0.50
C THR A 39 -24.77 -3.84 -0.87
N PHE A 40 -24.56 -3.31 -2.08
CA PHE A 40 -23.25 -2.90 -2.52
C PHE A 40 -23.23 -1.51 -3.17
N GLU A 41 -22.07 -0.89 -3.17
CA GLU A 41 -21.75 0.31 -3.94
C GLU A 41 -20.41 0.14 -4.66
N VAL A 42 -20.22 0.85 -5.76
CA VAL A 42 -18.94 0.96 -6.45
C VAL A 42 -18.49 2.41 -6.45
N VAL A 43 -17.29 2.64 -5.94
CA VAL A 43 -16.66 3.97 -5.90
C VAL A 43 -15.55 3.99 -6.95
N PHE A 44 -15.85 4.60 -8.08
CA PHE A 44 -14.88 4.90 -9.12
C PHE A 44 -14.07 6.12 -8.74
N VAL A 45 -12.75 5.99 -8.71
CA VAL A 45 -11.85 7.12 -8.45
C VAL A 45 -11.03 7.40 -9.70
N ASP A 46 -11.45 8.41 -10.44
CA ASP A 46 -10.78 8.91 -11.65
C ASP A 46 -9.56 9.73 -11.26
N ASP A 47 -8.39 9.23 -11.58
CA ASP A 47 -7.09 9.84 -11.29
C ASP A 47 -6.74 10.97 -12.27
N GLY A 48 -7.73 11.80 -12.61
CA GLY A 48 -7.58 12.95 -13.50
C GLY A 48 -7.42 12.56 -14.96
N SER A 49 -8.27 11.67 -15.45
CA SER A 49 -8.31 11.26 -16.88
C SER A 49 -8.43 12.44 -17.83
N THR A 50 -7.83 12.26 -18.99
CA THR A 50 -7.81 13.23 -20.09
C THR A 50 -8.67 12.81 -21.29
N ASP A 51 -9.24 11.61 -21.22
CA ASP A 51 -10.21 11.05 -22.17
C ASP A 51 -11.65 11.23 -21.65
N GLY A 52 -12.63 10.57 -22.28
CA GLY A 52 -14.04 10.59 -21.90
C GLY A 52 -14.42 9.72 -20.69
N SER A 53 -13.46 9.21 -19.92
CA SER A 53 -13.75 8.28 -18.80
C SER A 53 -14.76 8.83 -17.79
N PHE A 54 -14.62 10.09 -17.37
CA PHE A 54 -15.52 10.66 -16.36
C PHE A 54 -16.92 10.96 -16.92
N GLU A 55 -17.01 11.35 -18.18
CA GLU A 55 -18.25 11.56 -18.91
C GLU A 55 -19.04 10.26 -19.08
N VAL A 56 -18.34 9.14 -19.33
CA VAL A 56 -18.92 7.79 -19.35
C VAL A 56 -19.47 7.43 -17.96
N LEU A 57 -18.72 7.65 -16.87
CA LEU A 57 -19.19 7.41 -15.51
C LEU A 57 -20.42 8.27 -15.16
N ALA A 58 -20.44 9.54 -15.60
CA ALA A 58 -21.58 10.42 -15.38
C ALA A 58 -22.85 9.89 -16.10
N ARG A 59 -22.69 9.35 -17.32
CA ARG A 59 -23.79 8.71 -18.06
C ARG A 59 -24.26 7.43 -17.35
N LEU A 60 -23.32 6.55 -16.94
CA LEU A 60 -23.63 5.26 -16.31
C LEU A 60 -24.27 5.43 -14.92
N SER A 61 -23.97 6.52 -14.20
CA SER A 61 -24.58 6.80 -12.90
C SER A 61 -26.12 6.98 -12.96
N GLY A 62 -26.64 7.35 -14.11
CA GLY A 62 -28.08 7.39 -14.36
C GLY A 62 -28.73 6.00 -14.51
N SER A 63 -27.94 4.98 -14.85
CA SER A 63 -28.42 3.59 -15.05
C SER A 63 -28.15 2.70 -13.83
N TYR A 64 -27.08 2.95 -13.10
CA TYR A 64 -26.62 2.15 -11.97
C TYR A 64 -26.67 2.95 -10.66
N GLY A 65 -27.72 2.74 -9.85
CA GLY A 65 -27.93 3.45 -8.59
C GLY A 65 -26.84 3.18 -7.51
N TRP A 66 -26.06 2.12 -7.68
CA TRP A 66 -24.93 1.78 -6.82
C TRP A 66 -23.60 2.47 -7.23
N LEU A 67 -23.57 3.15 -8.39
CA LEU A 67 -22.37 3.80 -8.91
C LEU A 67 -22.16 5.17 -8.26
N ARG A 68 -20.97 5.38 -7.75
CA ARG A 68 -20.46 6.68 -7.31
C ARG A 68 -19.12 6.94 -7.98
N ALA A 69 -18.84 8.18 -8.34
CA ALA A 69 -17.57 8.56 -8.96
C ALA A 69 -17.01 9.85 -8.37
N VAL A 70 -15.69 9.89 -8.26
CA VAL A 70 -14.94 11.07 -7.82
C VAL A 70 -13.77 11.27 -8.77
N ARG A 71 -13.51 12.51 -9.21
CA ARG A 71 -12.41 12.85 -10.12
C ARG A 71 -11.41 13.78 -9.43
N PHE A 72 -10.12 13.46 -9.53
CA PHE A 72 -9.03 14.34 -9.13
C PHE A 72 -8.81 15.47 -10.15
N ARG A 73 -8.21 16.57 -9.70
CA ARG A 73 -7.86 17.68 -10.60
C ARG A 73 -6.70 17.36 -11.55
N ARG A 74 -5.86 16.38 -11.22
CA ARG A 74 -4.74 15.87 -12.03
C ARG A 74 -4.39 14.46 -11.59
N ASN A 75 -3.52 13.78 -12.31
CA ASN A 75 -3.02 12.47 -11.94
C ASN A 75 -2.15 12.53 -10.66
N TYR A 76 -2.56 11.79 -9.62
CA TYR A 76 -1.86 11.60 -8.34
C TYR A 76 -1.40 10.15 -8.12
N ARG A 77 -1.59 9.29 -9.12
CA ARG A 77 -1.28 7.86 -9.14
C ARG A 77 -2.22 6.99 -8.30
N LYS A 78 -2.16 5.68 -8.56
CA LYS A 78 -3.07 4.65 -8.03
C LYS A 78 -3.19 4.65 -6.50
N ALA A 79 -2.10 4.87 -5.76
CA ALA A 79 -2.14 4.90 -4.29
C ALA A 79 -3.08 5.99 -3.75
N ALA A 80 -3.02 7.20 -4.33
CA ALA A 80 -3.90 8.29 -3.93
C ALA A 80 -5.36 8.00 -4.25
N ALA A 81 -5.63 7.38 -5.42
CA ALA A 81 -6.97 6.99 -5.81
C ALA A 81 -7.54 5.91 -4.88
N LEU A 82 -6.74 4.90 -4.51
CA LEU A 82 -7.13 3.91 -3.51
C LEU A 82 -7.38 4.53 -2.14
N ALA A 83 -6.50 5.44 -1.68
CA ALA A 83 -6.66 6.11 -0.40
C ALA A 83 -7.96 6.93 -0.33
N LEU A 84 -8.32 7.64 -1.40
CA LEU A 84 -9.60 8.35 -1.47
C LEU A 84 -10.77 7.36 -1.52
N GLY A 85 -10.69 6.33 -2.37
CA GLY A 85 -11.74 5.32 -2.48
C GLY A 85 -12.00 4.62 -1.15
N PHE A 86 -10.96 4.32 -0.38
CA PHE A 86 -11.08 3.75 0.96
C PHE A 86 -11.74 4.71 1.96
N LYS A 87 -11.46 6.00 1.88
CA LYS A 87 -12.13 7.02 2.69
C LYS A 87 -13.59 7.22 2.32
N GLU A 88 -13.93 7.08 1.03
CA GLU A 88 -15.30 7.18 0.53
C GLU A 88 -16.12 5.90 0.73
N ALA A 89 -15.47 4.76 1.02
CA ALA A 89 -16.13 3.49 1.21
C ALA A 89 -17.09 3.53 2.42
N ARG A 90 -18.32 3.05 2.23
CA ARG A 90 -19.36 2.96 3.28
C ARG A 90 -19.62 1.52 3.73
N GLY A 91 -19.23 0.53 2.92
CA GLY A 91 -19.42 -0.88 3.20
C GLY A 91 -18.66 -1.39 4.42
N ARG A 92 -19.21 -2.38 5.14
CA ARG A 92 -18.47 -3.11 6.19
C ARG A 92 -17.31 -3.92 5.62
N LEU A 93 -17.38 -4.30 4.35
CA LEU A 93 -16.34 -4.92 3.56
C LEU A 93 -15.93 -3.99 2.41
N VAL A 94 -14.65 -4.01 2.06
CA VAL A 94 -14.13 -3.20 0.96
C VAL A 94 -13.38 -4.12 -0.01
N ALA A 95 -13.74 -4.08 -1.29
CA ALA A 95 -13.00 -4.74 -2.35
C ALA A 95 -12.23 -3.72 -3.17
N THR A 96 -11.08 -4.11 -3.72
CA THR A 96 -10.39 -3.35 -4.77
C THR A 96 -10.48 -4.11 -6.08
N LEU A 97 -10.64 -3.39 -7.19
CA LEU A 97 -10.73 -3.95 -8.54
C LEU A 97 -10.09 -2.98 -9.53
N ASP A 98 -9.30 -3.49 -10.47
CA ASP A 98 -8.71 -2.65 -11.53
C ASP A 98 -9.72 -2.45 -12.68
N ALA A 99 -9.73 -1.24 -13.27
CA ALA A 99 -10.70 -0.88 -14.32
C ALA A 99 -10.41 -1.52 -15.69
N ASP A 100 -9.28 -2.20 -15.89
CA ASP A 100 -8.79 -2.67 -17.18
C ASP A 100 -9.33 -4.03 -17.66
N LEU A 101 -10.37 -4.55 -16.99
CA LEU A 101 -11.04 -5.83 -17.27
C LEU A 101 -10.11 -7.07 -17.20
N GLN A 102 -8.95 -6.97 -16.55
CA GLN A 102 -8.06 -8.11 -16.36
C GLN A 102 -8.47 -8.97 -15.15
N ASP A 103 -9.00 -8.36 -14.10
CA ASP A 103 -9.55 -9.03 -12.94
C ASP A 103 -11.05 -9.24 -13.13
N ASP A 104 -11.55 -10.45 -12.82
CA ASP A 104 -12.94 -10.83 -13.03
C ASP A 104 -13.81 -10.50 -11.81
N PRO A 105 -14.81 -9.60 -11.91
CA PRO A 105 -15.72 -9.32 -10.80
C PRO A 105 -16.50 -10.55 -10.30
N ALA A 106 -16.68 -11.58 -11.13
CA ALA A 106 -17.33 -12.83 -10.75
C ALA A 106 -16.59 -13.61 -9.65
N GLU A 107 -15.34 -13.27 -9.38
CA GLU A 107 -14.56 -13.84 -8.26
C GLU A 107 -14.86 -13.17 -6.90
N ILE A 108 -15.55 -12.04 -6.87
CA ILE A 108 -15.87 -11.34 -5.60
C ILE A 108 -16.69 -12.22 -4.65
N PRO A 109 -17.75 -12.94 -5.09
CA PRO A 109 -18.46 -13.88 -4.22
C PRO A 109 -17.56 -14.97 -3.63
N ASN A 110 -16.60 -15.48 -4.40
CA ASN A 110 -15.63 -16.48 -3.91
C ASN A 110 -14.72 -15.91 -2.83
N LEU A 111 -14.29 -14.65 -2.99
CA LEU A 111 -13.49 -13.94 -1.97
C LEU A 111 -14.31 -13.69 -0.69
N LEU A 112 -15.62 -13.38 -0.80
CA LEU A 112 -16.52 -13.21 0.34
C LEU A 112 -16.61 -14.52 1.15
N VAL A 113 -16.84 -15.64 0.48
CA VAL A 113 -16.86 -16.96 1.13
C VAL A 113 -15.53 -17.28 1.79
N ALA A 114 -14.40 -16.99 1.13
CA ALA A 114 -13.07 -17.22 1.69
C ALA A 114 -12.76 -16.32 2.89
N LEU A 115 -13.29 -15.09 2.94
CA LEU A 115 -13.13 -14.17 4.07
C LEU A 115 -13.89 -14.65 5.32
N GLU A 116 -15.08 -15.23 5.12
CA GLU A 116 -15.98 -15.68 6.17
C GLU A 116 -15.76 -17.14 6.58
N ALA A 117 -14.90 -17.89 5.88
CA ALA A 117 -14.59 -19.29 6.17
C ALA A 117 -14.09 -19.50 7.62
N GLU A 118 -14.19 -20.75 8.10
CA GLU A 118 -13.74 -21.12 9.45
C GLU A 118 -12.32 -20.61 9.77
N GLY A 119 -12.16 -20.03 10.96
CA GLY A 119 -10.93 -19.36 11.38
C GLY A 119 -10.86 -17.88 10.97
N GLY A 120 -11.89 -17.36 10.26
CA GLY A 120 -12.02 -15.96 9.83
C GLY A 120 -10.78 -15.40 9.12
N ARG A 121 -10.97 -14.58 8.12
CA ARG A 121 -9.90 -13.82 7.48
C ARG A 121 -10.25 -12.34 7.54
N ASP A 122 -9.22 -11.50 7.55
CA ASP A 122 -9.42 -10.06 7.61
C ASP A 122 -9.10 -9.42 6.26
N LEU A 123 -8.24 -10.12 5.46
CA LEU A 123 -7.92 -9.78 4.08
C LEU A 123 -7.80 -11.06 3.24
N VAL A 124 -8.42 -11.08 2.06
CA VAL A 124 -8.22 -12.11 1.04
C VAL A 124 -7.72 -11.46 -0.24
N SER A 125 -6.53 -11.85 -0.71
CA SER A 125 -5.93 -11.37 -1.96
C SER A 125 -6.16 -12.38 -3.08
N GLY A 126 -6.49 -11.90 -4.27
CA GLY A 126 -6.51 -12.76 -5.44
C GLY A 126 -5.11 -13.23 -5.83
N TRP A 127 -5.01 -14.45 -6.37
CA TRP A 127 -3.80 -15.03 -6.94
C TRP A 127 -4.02 -15.38 -8.41
N LYS A 128 -3.32 -14.67 -9.30
CA LYS A 128 -3.34 -14.92 -10.75
C LYS A 128 -2.52 -16.17 -11.09
N ARG A 129 -3.07 -17.37 -10.78
CA ARG A 129 -2.36 -18.65 -10.92
C ARG A 129 -1.94 -18.94 -12.36
N LYS A 130 -2.82 -18.68 -13.34
CA LYS A 130 -2.56 -18.88 -14.77
C LYS A 130 -2.33 -17.54 -15.45
N ARG A 131 -1.13 -16.97 -15.27
CA ARG A 131 -0.73 -15.73 -15.99
C ARG A 131 -0.45 -16.04 -17.46
N ARG A 132 -1.06 -15.28 -18.35
CA ARG A 132 -0.77 -15.30 -19.80
C ARG A 132 0.26 -14.24 -20.23
N ASP A 133 1.00 -13.72 -19.26
CA ASP A 133 2.04 -12.73 -19.49
C ASP A 133 3.35 -13.36 -20.02
N PRO A 134 4.14 -12.62 -20.84
CA PRO A 134 5.46 -13.08 -21.31
C PRO A 134 6.42 -13.42 -20.15
N LEU A 135 7.34 -14.37 -20.37
CA LEU A 135 8.34 -14.81 -19.38
C LEU A 135 9.19 -13.64 -18.83
N THR A 136 9.46 -12.64 -19.67
CA THR A 136 10.20 -11.42 -19.29
C THR A 136 9.50 -10.59 -18.19
N LYS A 137 8.17 -10.76 -18.01
CA LYS A 137 7.40 -10.11 -16.95
C LYS A 137 7.17 -11.04 -15.75
N THR A 138 7.02 -12.36 -16.01
CA THR A 138 6.67 -13.31 -14.95
C THR A 138 7.86 -13.64 -14.05
N LEU A 139 9.08 -13.76 -14.57
CA LEU A 139 10.26 -14.08 -13.78
C LEU A 139 10.63 -12.98 -12.77
N PRO A 140 10.72 -11.70 -13.16
CA PRO A 140 10.92 -10.61 -12.20
C PRO A 140 9.82 -10.51 -11.14
N SER A 141 8.56 -10.78 -11.53
CA SER A 141 7.44 -10.77 -10.59
C SER A 141 7.54 -11.91 -9.56
N LYS A 142 7.94 -13.12 -9.96
CA LYS A 142 8.17 -14.24 -9.04
C LYS A 142 9.28 -13.95 -8.04
N LEU A 143 10.41 -13.40 -8.52
CA LEU A 143 11.53 -13.01 -7.66
C LEU A 143 11.09 -11.93 -6.66
N PHE A 144 10.36 -10.91 -7.12
CA PHE A 144 9.79 -9.88 -6.25
C PHE A 144 8.88 -10.47 -5.17
N ASN A 145 7.95 -11.35 -5.54
CA ASN A 145 7.03 -11.99 -4.59
C ASN A 145 7.78 -12.87 -3.58
N LEU A 146 8.83 -13.60 -4.02
CA LEU A 146 9.66 -14.40 -3.13
C LEU A 146 10.38 -13.54 -2.08
N ILE A 147 11.02 -12.45 -2.53
CA ILE A 147 11.73 -11.52 -1.64
C ILE A 147 10.72 -10.85 -0.68
N THR A 148 9.59 -10.39 -1.21
CA THR A 148 8.53 -9.77 -0.39
C THR A 148 8.01 -10.75 0.65
N SER A 149 7.75 -12.02 0.29
CA SER A 149 7.33 -13.06 1.23
C SER A 149 8.37 -13.30 2.33
N ALA A 150 9.66 -13.37 1.96
CA ALA A 150 10.75 -13.60 2.92
C ALA A 150 10.88 -12.42 3.91
N VAL A 151 10.75 -11.19 3.43
CA VAL A 151 10.88 -9.97 4.25
C VAL A 151 9.63 -9.73 5.09
N SER A 152 8.44 -9.93 4.53
CA SER A 152 7.18 -9.68 5.23
C SER A 152 6.80 -10.78 6.23
N GLY A 153 7.35 -11.99 6.08
CA GLY A 153 6.99 -13.14 6.91
C GLY A 153 5.69 -13.83 6.49
N ILE A 154 5.00 -13.31 5.46
CA ILE A 154 3.77 -13.90 4.92
C ILE A 154 4.05 -14.57 3.56
N ARG A 155 3.54 -15.77 3.35
CA ARG A 155 3.69 -16.50 2.09
C ARG A 155 2.51 -16.24 1.18
N LEU A 156 2.69 -15.35 0.19
CA LEU A 156 1.75 -15.10 -0.89
C LEU A 156 2.43 -15.31 -2.24
N HIS A 157 1.68 -15.83 -3.20
CA HIS A 157 2.15 -16.03 -4.57
C HIS A 157 2.04 -14.75 -5.40
N ASP A 158 1.11 -13.84 -5.05
CA ASP A 158 0.87 -12.61 -5.81
C ASP A 158 0.51 -11.41 -4.94
N PHE A 159 1.49 -10.58 -4.59
CA PHE A 159 1.25 -9.30 -3.90
C PHE A 159 0.61 -8.23 -4.80
N ASN A 160 0.73 -8.38 -6.13
CA ASN A 160 0.35 -7.35 -7.11
C ASN A 160 -1.06 -7.54 -7.70
N CYS A 161 -1.84 -8.53 -7.27
CA CYS A 161 -3.22 -8.68 -7.74
C CYS A 161 -4.03 -7.43 -7.39
N GLY A 162 -4.80 -6.89 -8.34
CA GLY A 162 -5.70 -5.75 -8.13
C GLY A 162 -6.92 -6.13 -7.32
N LEU A 163 -7.42 -7.36 -7.50
CA LEU A 163 -8.58 -7.88 -6.81
C LEU A 163 -8.23 -8.36 -5.41
N LYS A 164 -8.71 -7.64 -4.40
CA LYS A 164 -8.56 -7.98 -2.99
C LYS A 164 -9.83 -7.61 -2.25
N LEU A 165 -10.12 -8.34 -1.17
CA LEU A 165 -11.24 -8.09 -0.28
C LEU A 165 -10.73 -7.90 1.14
N TYR A 166 -11.23 -6.88 1.82
CA TYR A 166 -10.79 -6.44 3.15
C TYR A 166 -11.98 -6.27 4.09
N ARG A 167 -11.79 -6.55 5.37
CA ARG A 167 -12.61 -5.94 6.41
C ARG A 167 -12.29 -4.45 6.51
N ARG A 168 -13.24 -3.63 6.90
CA ARG A 168 -13.08 -2.17 7.00
C ARG A 168 -11.89 -1.78 7.90
N GLU A 169 -11.71 -2.45 9.02
CA GLU A 169 -10.63 -2.17 9.97
C GLU A 169 -9.24 -2.27 9.31
N VAL A 170 -9.05 -3.25 8.44
CA VAL A 170 -7.80 -3.43 7.68
C VAL A 170 -7.53 -2.24 6.75
N VAL A 171 -8.58 -1.74 6.12
CA VAL A 171 -8.49 -0.58 5.22
C VAL A 171 -8.12 0.69 5.98
N GLU A 172 -8.73 0.89 7.15
CA GLU A 172 -8.46 2.03 8.02
C GLU A 172 -7.03 2.04 8.54
N GLU A 173 -6.53 0.90 8.99
CA GLU A 173 -5.13 0.72 9.40
C GLU A 173 -4.14 0.95 8.25
N ALA A 174 -4.50 0.58 7.03
CA ALA A 174 -3.63 0.70 5.87
C ALA A 174 -3.57 2.12 5.27
N LEU A 175 -4.54 2.99 5.57
CA LEU A 175 -4.63 4.34 4.99
C LEU A 175 -3.35 5.17 5.11
N PRO A 176 -2.65 5.23 6.27
CA PRO A 176 -1.43 6.03 6.42
C PRO A 176 -0.29 5.59 5.49
N TYR A 177 -0.31 4.35 5.03
CA TYR A 177 0.73 3.74 4.19
C TYR A 177 0.41 3.80 2.68
N LEU A 178 -0.73 4.38 2.29
CA LEU A 178 -1.15 4.45 0.88
C LEU A 178 -0.54 5.67 0.18
N TYR A 179 0.76 5.59 -0.10
CA TYR A 179 1.48 6.56 -0.94
C TYR A 179 2.47 5.86 -1.88
N GLY A 180 2.91 6.53 -2.93
CA GLY A 180 3.83 5.96 -3.93
C GLY A 180 3.29 4.67 -4.57
N GLU A 181 4.07 3.60 -4.49
CA GLU A 181 3.71 2.27 -4.99
C GLU A 181 3.39 1.28 -3.86
N LEU A 182 3.23 1.77 -2.62
CA LEU A 182 3.11 0.93 -1.42
C LEU A 182 1.78 0.17 -1.33
N TYR A 183 0.77 0.55 -2.12
CA TYR A 183 -0.49 -0.20 -2.24
C TYR A 183 -0.30 -1.69 -2.61
N ARG A 184 0.85 -2.04 -3.20
CA ARG A 184 1.20 -3.43 -3.51
C ARG A 184 1.45 -4.26 -2.27
N PHE A 185 1.88 -3.63 -1.20
CA PHE A 185 2.24 -4.26 0.06
C PHE A 185 1.10 -4.26 1.09
N LEU A 186 -0.13 -3.87 0.70
CA LEU A 186 -1.29 -3.90 1.60
C LEU A 186 -1.45 -5.24 2.34
N PRO A 187 -1.27 -6.42 1.71
CA PRO A 187 -1.31 -7.68 2.44
C PRO A 187 -0.18 -7.82 3.48
N ALA A 188 1.01 -7.32 3.19
CA ALA A 188 2.13 -7.34 4.14
C ALA A 188 1.88 -6.37 5.30
N ILE A 189 1.37 -5.17 5.02
CA ILE A 189 1.00 -4.16 6.02
C ILE A 189 -0.06 -4.74 6.97
N ALA A 190 -1.12 -5.34 6.43
CA ALA A 190 -2.16 -5.98 7.21
C ALA A 190 -1.60 -7.10 8.10
N HIS A 191 -0.73 -7.94 7.55
CA HIS A 191 -0.07 -9.01 8.31
C HIS A 191 0.76 -8.47 9.48
N TRP A 192 1.55 -7.42 9.26
CA TRP A 192 2.36 -6.78 10.32
C TRP A 192 1.52 -6.09 11.38
N ALA A 193 0.33 -5.60 11.02
CA ALA A 193 -0.65 -5.07 11.95
C ALA A 193 -1.40 -6.18 12.73
N GLY A 194 -1.12 -7.47 12.45
CA GLY A 194 -1.70 -8.60 13.16
C GLY A 194 -2.96 -9.20 12.51
N TYR A 195 -3.37 -8.69 11.35
CA TYR A 195 -4.53 -9.22 10.62
C TYR A 195 -4.23 -10.53 9.90
N ARG A 196 -5.25 -11.37 9.79
CA ARG A 196 -5.16 -12.68 9.11
C ARG A 196 -5.37 -12.51 7.63
N VAL A 197 -4.32 -12.78 6.86
CA VAL A 197 -4.30 -12.64 5.40
C VAL A 197 -4.35 -14.02 4.74
N ALA A 198 -5.18 -14.15 3.71
CA ALA A 198 -5.26 -15.34 2.86
C ALA A 198 -5.11 -14.96 1.39
N GLU A 199 -4.92 -15.97 0.56
CA GLU A 199 -4.84 -15.85 -0.89
C GLU A 199 -5.78 -16.86 -1.54
N LEU A 200 -6.50 -16.44 -2.59
CA LEU A 200 -7.40 -17.29 -3.36
C LEU A 200 -7.01 -17.24 -4.84
N PRO A 201 -6.88 -18.41 -5.54
CA PRO A 201 -6.71 -18.41 -6.98
C PRO A 201 -7.90 -17.76 -7.67
N VAL A 202 -7.64 -16.78 -8.54
CA VAL A 202 -8.68 -16.05 -9.29
C VAL A 202 -8.42 -16.13 -10.79
N THR A 203 -9.49 -16.00 -11.56
CA THR A 203 -9.45 -15.90 -13.02
C THR A 203 -8.82 -14.58 -13.44
N HIS A 204 -7.92 -14.63 -14.43
CA HIS A 204 -7.26 -13.45 -14.98
C HIS A 204 -7.41 -13.44 -16.50
N HIS A 205 -7.96 -12.34 -17.01
CA HIS A 205 -8.19 -12.13 -18.43
C HIS A 205 -7.06 -11.35 -19.08
N PRO A 206 -6.79 -11.58 -20.37
CA PRO A 206 -5.88 -10.70 -21.11
C PRO A 206 -6.50 -9.29 -21.21
N ARG A 207 -5.66 -8.26 -21.16
CA ARG A 207 -6.11 -6.87 -21.33
C ARG A 207 -6.81 -6.71 -22.68
N ARG A 208 -8.02 -6.17 -22.70
CA ARG A 208 -8.81 -5.95 -23.91
C ARG A 208 -8.56 -4.58 -24.51
N PHE A 209 -8.36 -3.54 -23.69
CA PHE A 209 -8.22 -2.14 -24.10
C PHE A 209 -6.94 -1.52 -23.52
N GLY A 210 -6.46 -0.45 -24.14
CA GLY A 210 -5.34 0.34 -23.65
C GLY A 210 -3.96 -0.31 -23.79
N ARG A 211 -2.90 0.38 -23.30
CA ARG A 211 -1.51 -0.10 -23.30
C ARG A 211 -0.96 -0.17 -21.89
N SER A 212 -0.10 -1.16 -21.63
CA SER A 212 0.57 -1.27 -20.32
C SER A 212 1.48 -0.06 -20.08
N LYS A 213 1.21 0.67 -19.01
CA LYS A 213 1.95 1.90 -18.61
C LYS A 213 3.24 1.60 -17.83
N PHE A 214 3.65 0.32 -17.69
CA PHE A 214 4.79 -0.10 -16.85
C PHE A 214 6.02 -0.50 -17.64
N GLY A 215 7.18 0.10 -17.31
CA GLY A 215 8.48 -0.14 -17.94
C GLY A 215 9.39 -1.15 -17.22
N THR A 216 10.60 -1.41 -17.79
CA THR A 216 11.59 -2.39 -17.33
C THR A 216 12.24 -2.08 -15.96
N ARG A 217 12.20 -0.82 -15.48
CA ARG A 217 12.73 -0.38 -14.16
C ARG A 217 11.92 -0.89 -12.97
N ARG A 218 10.84 -1.65 -13.22
CA ARG A 218 9.88 -2.09 -12.20
C ARG A 218 10.49 -2.95 -11.09
N LEU A 219 11.47 -3.81 -11.40
CA LEU A 219 12.07 -4.69 -10.40
C LEU A 219 12.90 -3.90 -9.40
N LEU A 220 13.78 -3.02 -9.88
CA LEU A 220 14.64 -2.21 -9.02
C LEU A 220 13.79 -1.25 -8.14
N ASN A 221 12.82 -0.56 -8.76
CA ASN A 221 11.90 0.30 -8.02
C ASN A 221 11.11 -0.52 -6.98
N GLY A 222 10.62 -1.72 -7.34
CA GLY A 222 9.91 -2.59 -6.40
C GLY A 222 10.76 -3.06 -5.21
N LEU A 223 12.07 -3.30 -5.40
CA LEU A 223 12.98 -3.62 -4.30
C LEU A 223 13.24 -2.41 -3.40
N LEU A 224 13.39 -1.22 -3.98
CA LEU A 224 13.50 0.03 -3.21
C LEU A 224 12.21 0.33 -2.44
N ASP A 225 11.06 0.12 -3.08
CA ASP A 225 9.74 0.26 -2.43
C ASP A 225 9.59 -0.74 -1.26
N LEU A 226 10.04 -2.01 -1.46
CA LEU A 226 10.02 -3.02 -0.41
C LEU A 226 10.93 -2.64 0.77
N LEU A 227 12.13 -2.15 0.49
CA LEU A 227 13.03 -1.64 1.52
C LEU A 227 12.39 -0.46 2.27
N SER A 228 11.79 0.47 1.53
CA SER A 228 11.11 1.64 2.09
C SER A 228 9.94 1.24 2.97
N ILE A 229 9.05 0.34 2.52
CA ILE A 229 7.89 -0.07 3.31
C ILE A 229 8.30 -0.88 4.54
N THR A 230 9.28 -1.77 4.40
CA THR A 230 9.81 -2.54 5.54
C THR A 230 10.37 -1.59 6.60
N PHE A 231 11.11 -0.56 6.14
CA PHE A 231 11.63 0.47 7.02
C PHE A 231 10.51 1.26 7.70
N VAL A 232 9.54 1.74 6.91
CA VAL A 232 8.42 2.55 7.40
C VAL A 232 7.58 1.76 8.41
N VAL A 233 7.14 0.54 8.08
CA VAL A 233 6.23 -0.20 8.96
C VAL A 233 6.94 -0.77 10.18
N ARG A 234 8.19 -1.24 10.03
CA ARG A 234 8.92 -1.91 11.11
C ARG A 234 9.70 -0.95 12.01
N PHE A 235 10.15 0.19 11.47
CA PHE A 235 11.04 1.12 12.19
C PHE A 235 10.47 2.54 12.31
N MET A 236 9.37 2.90 11.62
CA MET A 236 8.83 4.26 11.70
C MET A 236 8.17 4.56 13.06
N SER A 237 7.72 3.53 13.79
CA SER A 237 7.25 3.67 15.16
C SER A 237 8.39 3.92 16.16
N THR A 238 9.63 3.47 15.83
CA THR A 238 10.78 3.58 16.70
C THR A 238 12.09 3.70 15.91
N PRO A 239 12.28 4.72 15.05
CA PRO A 239 13.50 4.90 14.24
C PRO A 239 14.75 5.00 15.11
N MET A 240 14.60 5.57 16.31
CA MET A 240 15.68 5.71 17.28
C MET A 240 16.26 4.35 17.71
N HIS A 241 15.47 3.29 17.78
CA HIS A 241 15.98 1.96 18.13
C HIS A 241 16.95 1.40 17.10
N LEU A 242 16.72 1.66 15.80
CA LEU A 242 17.61 1.22 14.73
C LEU A 242 18.86 2.12 14.63
N PHE A 243 18.64 3.40 14.37
CA PHE A 243 19.73 4.34 14.11
C PHE A 243 20.49 4.68 15.37
N GLY A 244 19.80 4.81 16.51
CA GLY A 244 20.43 5.08 17.79
C GLY A 244 21.31 3.94 18.27
N SER A 245 20.86 2.69 18.13
CA SER A 245 21.69 1.52 18.53
C SER A 245 22.93 1.35 17.64
N LEU A 246 22.79 1.50 16.31
CA LEU A 246 23.92 1.49 15.37
C LEU A 246 24.86 2.67 15.61
N GLY A 247 24.32 3.84 15.89
CA GLY A 247 25.10 5.04 16.22
C GLY A 247 25.88 4.87 17.49
N LEU A 248 25.26 4.34 18.54
CA LEU A 248 25.92 4.05 19.82
C LEU A 248 27.04 3.03 19.65
N LEU A 249 26.77 1.92 18.95
CA LEU A 249 27.76 0.87 18.69
C LEU A 249 28.96 1.43 17.92
N SER A 250 28.73 2.22 16.87
CA SER A 250 29.78 2.88 16.07
C SER A 250 30.61 3.83 16.93
N THR A 251 29.95 4.67 17.74
CA THR A 251 30.63 5.61 18.65
C THR A 251 31.46 4.86 19.69
N MET A 252 30.95 3.79 20.28
CA MET A 252 31.68 2.97 21.23
C MET A 252 32.90 2.30 20.61
N ALA A 253 32.75 1.74 19.39
CA ALA A 253 33.88 1.14 18.67
C ALA A 253 34.96 2.18 18.35
N GLY A 254 34.58 3.35 17.86
CA GLY A 254 35.50 4.46 17.61
C GLY A 254 36.18 4.96 18.89
N GLY A 255 35.41 5.06 19.98
CA GLY A 255 35.94 5.43 21.30
C GLY A 255 36.96 4.41 21.87
N ALA A 256 36.66 3.09 21.71
CA ALA A 256 37.58 2.04 22.11
C ALA A 256 38.90 2.07 21.34
N ILE A 257 38.85 2.28 20.01
CA ILE A 257 40.05 2.45 19.17
C ILE A 257 40.80 3.71 19.60
N GLY A 258 40.10 4.83 19.84
CA GLY A 258 40.69 6.07 20.30
C GLY A 258 41.40 5.91 21.63
N ALA A 259 40.74 5.25 22.60
CA ALA A 259 41.33 4.94 23.91
C ALA A 259 42.58 4.07 23.77
N TYR A 260 42.55 3.03 22.92
CA TYR A 260 43.71 2.22 22.63
C TYR A 260 44.89 3.02 22.06
N ILE A 261 44.64 3.90 21.09
CA ILE A 261 45.69 4.75 20.49
C ILE A 261 46.24 5.75 21.52
N THR A 262 45.39 6.35 22.35
CA THR A 262 45.78 7.27 23.40
C THR A 262 46.68 6.58 24.44
N ASN A 263 46.30 5.34 24.88
CA ASN A 263 47.12 4.55 25.79
C ASN A 263 48.47 4.18 25.16
N LEU A 264 48.50 3.82 23.88
CA LEU A 264 49.75 3.55 23.15
C LEU A 264 50.66 4.76 23.11
N TRP A 265 50.10 5.92 22.78
CA TRP A 265 50.85 7.19 22.77
C TRP A 265 51.41 7.54 24.18
N TRP A 266 50.62 7.30 25.23
CA TRP A 266 51.05 7.52 26.60
C TRP A 266 52.26 6.67 26.98
N GLN A 267 52.30 5.41 26.54
CA GLN A 267 53.35 4.44 26.85
C GLN A 267 54.61 4.65 25.98
N THR A 268 54.47 5.03 24.71
CA THR A 268 55.57 5.02 23.73
C THR A 268 55.94 6.40 23.21
N GLY A 269 55.19 7.45 23.52
CA GLY A 269 55.35 8.80 23.01
C GLY A 269 54.99 8.97 21.52
N THR A 270 54.58 7.88 20.83
CA THR A 270 54.24 7.90 19.39
C THR A 270 53.02 7.02 19.10
N ILE A 271 52.33 7.31 17.98
CA ILE A 271 51.23 6.44 17.50
C ILE A 271 51.70 5.32 16.57
N GLN A 272 53.03 5.13 16.45
CA GLN A 272 53.65 4.00 15.73
C GLN A 272 53.06 3.72 14.32
N ASN A 273 52.97 4.73 13.47
CA ASN A 273 52.39 4.64 12.10
C ASN A 273 50.91 4.16 12.03
N ARG A 274 50.14 4.29 13.12
CA ARG A 274 48.73 3.89 13.16
C ARG A 274 47.76 5.01 12.78
N HIS A 275 48.18 5.92 11.92
CA HIS A 275 47.33 7.00 11.39
C HIS A 275 46.04 6.50 10.75
N PRO A 276 46.02 5.40 9.94
CA PRO A 276 44.78 4.88 9.39
C PRO A 276 43.79 4.41 10.46
N LEU A 277 44.27 3.83 11.58
CA LEU A 277 43.45 3.38 12.69
C LEU A 277 42.86 4.58 13.47
N LEU A 278 43.62 5.63 13.63
CA LEU A 278 43.14 6.90 14.21
C LEU A 278 42.05 7.53 13.34
N MET A 279 42.25 7.57 12.03
CA MET A 279 41.24 8.07 11.07
C MET A 279 39.97 7.23 11.14
N LEU A 280 40.10 5.89 11.25
CA LEU A 280 38.94 5.01 11.41
C LEU A 280 38.19 5.31 12.73
N ALA A 281 38.88 5.53 13.84
CA ALA A 281 38.25 5.89 15.12
C ALA A 281 37.43 7.19 14.99
N ILE A 282 38.00 8.21 14.39
CA ILE A 282 37.35 9.52 14.17
C ILE A 282 36.12 9.33 13.26
N LEU A 283 36.28 8.58 12.16
CA LEU A 283 35.20 8.30 11.22
C LEU A 283 34.03 7.58 11.92
N LEU A 284 34.32 6.54 12.73
CA LEU A 284 33.30 5.78 13.46
C LEU A 284 32.54 6.66 14.46
N ILE A 285 33.21 7.58 15.14
CA ILE A 285 32.57 8.51 16.09
C ILE A 285 31.66 9.49 15.32
N ILE A 286 32.14 10.07 14.21
CA ILE A 286 31.36 11.00 13.40
C ILE A 286 30.12 10.30 12.82
N VAL A 287 30.30 9.13 12.21
CA VAL A 287 29.20 8.32 11.65
C VAL A 287 28.21 7.91 12.75
N GLY A 288 28.73 7.52 13.92
CA GLY A 288 27.90 7.16 15.07
C GLY A 288 27.01 8.31 15.54
N PHE A 289 27.57 9.52 15.68
CA PHE A 289 26.81 10.71 16.02
C PHE A 289 25.79 11.09 14.93
N GLN A 290 26.17 10.96 13.66
CA GLN A 290 25.28 11.22 12.53
C GLN A 290 24.09 10.25 12.50
N LEU A 291 24.33 8.95 12.72
CA LEU A 291 23.25 7.94 12.81
C LEU A 291 22.31 8.23 13.99
N PHE A 292 22.85 8.58 15.15
CA PHE A 292 22.06 8.96 16.32
C PHE A 292 21.15 10.17 16.04
N SER A 293 21.70 11.22 15.43
CA SER A 293 20.94 12.41 15.02
C SER A 293 19.87 12.09 14.00
N THR A 294 20.16 11.18 13.05
CA THR A 294 19.18 10.68 12.06
C THR A 294 18.03 9.95 12.74
N GLY A 295 18.31 9.16 13.78
CA GLY A 295 17.29 8.49 14.59
C GLY A 295 16.33 9.48 15.25
N LEU A 296 16.83 10.53 15.88
CA LEU A 296 16.02 11.58 16.49
C LEU A 296 15.15 12.33 15.46
N LEU A 297 15.73 12.70 14.33
CA LEU A 297 14.97 13.34 13.24
C LEU A 297 13.89 12.42 12.70
N GLY A 298 14.18 11.11 12.60
CA GLY A 298 13.22 10.10 12.20
C GLY A 298 12.00 10.05 13.14
N ASP A 299 12.20 10.04 14.45
CA ASP A 299 11.11 10.07 15.45
C ASP A 299 10.27 11.35 15.33
N MET A 300 10.91 12.50 15.15
CA MET A 300 10.20 13.76 14.95
C MET A 300 9.33 13.73 13.67
N LEU A 301 9.88 13.24 12.56
CA LEU A 301 9.14 13.13 11.29
C LEU A 301 8.00 12.11 11.38
N ALA A 302 8.21 10.99 12.06
CA ALA A 302 7.18 9.99 12.30
C ALA A 302 5.97 10.59 13.05
N SER A 303 6.22 11.39 14.09
CA SER A 303 5.18 12.06 14.87
C SER A 303 4.38 13.08 14.06
N LEU A 304 5.03 13.77 13.12
CA LEU A 304 4.38 14.74 12.22
C LEU A 304 3.55 14.06 11.14
N HIS A 305 4.01 12.90 10.63
CA HIS A 305 3.31 12.15 9.59
C HIS A 305 1.98 11.57 10.10
N GLN A 306 1.94 11.10 11.34
CA GLN A 306 0.72 10.60 11.97
C GLN A 306 -0.38 11.67 12.09
N ARG A 307 -0.02 12.96 12.10
CA ARG A 307 -0.95 14.09 12.20
C ARG A 307 -1.44 14.65 10.85
N GLY A 308 -0.91 14.19 9.71
CA GLY A 308 -1.02 14.93 8.44
C GLY A 308 -1.67 14.24 7.24
N GLY A 309 -2.51 13.22 7.40
CA GLY A 309 -3.16 12.48 6.29
C GLY A 309 -3.96 13.37 5.32
N ARG A 310 -3.29 14.09 4.40
CA ARG A 310 -3.94 14.93 3.39
C ARG A 310 -4.43 14.09 2.22
N THR A 311 -5.75 14.07 2.00
CA THR A 311 -6.34 13.63 0.73
C THR A 311 -6.08 14.66 -0.37
N PRO A 312 -5.78 14.23 -1.62
CA PRO A 312 -5.71 15.15 -2.76
C PRO A 312 -7.01 15.92 -2.97
N PRO A 313 -6.93 17.15 -3.51
CA PRO A 313 -8.12 17.95 -3.76
C PRO A 313 -8.98 17.30 -4.85
N VAL A 314 -10.22 17.02 -4.52
CA VAL A 314 -11.25 16.51 -5.44
C VAL A 314 -11.71 17.66 -6.33
N ARG A 315 -11.90 17.39 -7.64
CA ARG A 315 -12.44 18.35 -8.59
C ARG A 315 -13.94 18.19 -8.73
N ASP A 316 -14.40 16.97 -9.03
CA ASP A 316 -15.80 16.66 -9.31
C ASP A 316 -16.21 15.41 -8.54
N ARG A 317 -17.49 15.28 -8.20
CA ARG A 317 -18.06 14.16 -7.46
C ARG A 317 -19.40 13.78 -8.04
N ILE A 318 -19.65 12.46 -8.16
CA ILE A 318 -20.93 11.88 -8.57
C ILE A 318 -21.44 11.00 -7.42
N GLY A 319 -22.69 11.21 -7.03
CA GLY A 319 -23.34 10.53 -5.91
C GLY A 319 -23.08 11.19 -4.55
N PRO A 320 -23.74 10.71 -3.49
CA PRO A 320 -23.65 11.29 -2.15
C PRO A 320 -22.23 11.11 -1.57
N ALA A 321 -21.76 12.12 -0.84
CA ALA A 321 -20.52 12.02 -0.07
C ALA A 321 -20.68 10.97 1.04
N ALA A 322 -19.58 10.34 1.45
CA ALA A 322 -19.57 9.58 2.69
C ALA A 322 -19.92 10.53 3.87
N ALA A 323 -20.72 10.07 4.80
CA ALA A 323 -21.01 10.85 6.00
C ALA A 323 -19.70 11.20 6.74
N PRO A 324 -19.59 12.40 7.34
CA PRO A 324 -18.45 12.70 8.20
C PRO A 324 -18.34 11.62 9.27
N ARG A 325 -17.14 11.07 9.44
CA ARG A 325 -16.88 10.16 10.56
C ARG A 325 -16.98 11.01 11.83
N GLU A 326 -17.79 10.59 12.77
CA GLU A 326 -17.64 11.06 14.14
C GLU A 326 -16.29 10.52 14.63
N ASP A 327 -15.34 11.42 14.85
CA ASP A 327 -14.11 11.05 15.55
C ASP A 327 -14.53 10.46 16.90
N PRO A 328 -13.98 9.32 17.32
CA PRO A 328 -14.24 8.80 18.65
C PRO A 328 -13.92 9.92 19.65
N PRO A 329 -14.75 10.13 20.70
CA PRO A 329 -14.51 11.18 21.67
C PRO A 329 -13.08 11.06 22.17
N ALA A 330 -12.33 12.17 22.10
CA ALA A 330 -10.99 12.24 22.63
C ALA A 330 -11.06 11.81 24.11
N ASP A 331 -10.56 10.60 24.37
CA ASP A 331 -10.51 10.05 25.72
C ASP A 331 -9.67 11.01 26.56
N GLU A 332 -10.30 11.66 27.51
CA GLU A 332 -9.63 12.47 28.52
C GLU A 332 -8.69 11.56 29.32
N ARG A 333 -7.40 11.54 28.95
CA ARG A 333 -6.33 11.02 29.82
C ARG A 333 -5.12 11.95 29.79
#